data_51ca656e403981b2d8beaec80bfac957
#
_entry.id   51ca656e403981b2d8beaec80bfac957
#
_cell.length_a   1.000
_cell.length_b   1.000
_cell.length_c   1.000
_cell.angle_alpha   90.00
_cell.angle_beta   90.00
_cell.angle_gamma   90.00
#
_symmetry.space_group_name_H-M   'P 1'
#
loop_
_entity.id
_entity.type
_entity.pdbx_description
1 polymer ?
#
loop_
_entity_poly.entity_id
_entity_poly.type
_entity_poly.pdbx_seq_one_letter_code
_entity_poly.pdbx_strand_id
1 'polypeptide(L)'
;MTLKKHLAKRYIPSSMKWKLVLKGVGKLYRAIYDELEKDDKVSSAKALADAAYKVGLDFGENLKEEFQLGDAIDDVAFAMEIDHKVFGVKAVVAEKSERKIVYHCYQCAWKKYFKPKLCIAIGQAEKGIAHALNPRAKYHVLQTRTMGKERCIIAIEI
;
A
#
# COMPACT_ATOMS: atom_id res chain seq x y z
N MET A 1 19.40 33.44 7.98
CA MET A 1 18.64 32.15 7.99
C MET A 1 17.30 32.41 8.67
N THR A 2 16.16 32.04 8.05
CA THR A 2 14.84 32.34 8.62
C THR A 2 14.58 31.51 9.88
N LEU A 3 13.79 32.05 10.84
CA LEU A 3 13.36 31.35 12.06
C LEU A 3 12.83 29.92 11.77
N LYS A 4 12.09 29.78 10.67
CA LYS A 4 11.56 28.50 10.19
C LYS A 4 12.65 27.46 9.89
N LYS A 5 13.79 27.87 9.29
CA LYS A 5 14.93 27.00 9.03
C LYS A 5 15.66 26.60 10.32
N HIS A 6 15.73 27.50 11.29
CA HIS A 6 16.35 27.22 12.58
C HIS A 6 15.52 26.24 13.40
N LEU A 7 14.19 26.41 13.44
CA LEU A 7 13.28 25.49 14.12
C LEU A 7 13.28 24.10 13.49
N ALA A 8 13.29 24.01 12.15
CA ALA A 8 13.31 22.74 11.43
C ALA A 8 14.57 21.89 11.72
N LYS A 9 15.72 22.52 12.04
CA LYS A 9 16.93 21.80 12.46
C LYS A 9 16.81 21.14 13.84
N ARG A 10 15.97 21.71 14.72
CA ARG A 10 15.80 21.22 16.10
C ARG A 10 14.61 20.30 16.26
N TYR A 11 13.55 20.54 15.51
CA TYR A 11 12.31 19.82 15.65
C TYR A 11 11.56 19.72 14.33
N ILE A 12 11.28 18.51 13.88
CA ILE A 12 10.37 18.21 12.78
C ILE A 12 9.18 17.45 13.35
N PRO A 13 7.93 17.98 13.25
CA PRO A 13 6.74 17.26 13.70
C PRO A 13 6.61 15.88 13.08
N SER A 14 6.13 14.88 13.82
CA SER A 14 6.00 13.49 13.34
C SER A 14 5.17 13.39 12.05
N SER A 15 4.09 14.17 11.93
CA SER A 15 3.28 14.23 10.72
C SER A 15 4.05 14.75 9.49
N MET A 16 4.99 15.68 9.70
CA MET A 16 5.87 16.19 8.63
C MET A 16 6.95 15.16 8.28
N LYS A 17 7.56 14.51 9.28
CA LYS A 17 8.52 13.42 9.05
C LYS A 17 7.89 12.34 8.20
N TRP A 18 6.70 11.89 8.57
CA TRP A 18 5.98 10.85 7.85
C TRP A 18 5.67 11.23 6.40
N LYS A 19 5.16 12.45 6.17
CA LYS A 19 4.93 12.96 4.81
C LYS A 19 6.20 12.98 3.96
N LEU A 20 7.34 13.35 4.54
CA LEU A 20 8.63 13.36 3.84
C LEU A 20 9.11 11.94 3.51
N VAL A 21 8.96 11.00 4.46
CA VAL A 21 9.28 9.58 4.24
C VAL A 21 8.44 9.00 3.11
N LEU A 22 7.12 9.11 3.18
CA LEU A 22 6.22 8.61 2.12
C LEU A 22 6.54 9.20 0.74
N LYS A 23 6.87 10.51 0.70
CA LYS A 23 7.31 11.17 -0.54
C LYS A 23 8.62 10.58 -1.05
N GLY A 24 9.59 10.35 -0.16
CA GLY A 24 10.90 9.77 -0.49
C GLY A 24 10.75 8.34 -1.02
N VAL A 25 10.00 7.51 -0.31
CA VAL A 25 9.70 6.12 -0.70
C VAL A 25 9.00 6.05 -2.06
N GLY A 26 7.98 6.90 -2.30
CA GLY A 26 7.30 6.93 -3.60
C GLY A 26 8.21 7.31 -4.76
N LYS A 27 9.15 8.24 -4.54
CA LYS A 27 10.16 8.60 -5.55
C LYS A 27 11.16 7.47 -5.77
N LEU A 28 11.60 6.80 -4.70
CA LEU A 28 12.52 5.67 -4.77
C LEU A 28 11.92 4.52 -5.58
N TYR A 29 10.70 4.10 -5.26
CA TYR A 29 10.01 3.06 -6.04
C TYR A 29 9.90 3.43 -7.52
N ARG A 30 9.61 4.69 -7.81
CA ARG A 30 9.53 5.15 -9.19
C ARG A 30 10.89 5.09 -9.88
N ALA A 31 11.96 5.51 -9.23
CA ALA A 31 13.31 5.47 -9.79
C ALA A 31 13.78 4.03 -10.03
N ILE A 32 13.55 3.13 -9.07
CA ILE A 32 13.85 1.69 -9.23
C ILE A 32 13.07 1.10 -10.42
N TYR A 33 11.76 1.40 -10.50
CA TYR A 33 10.94 0.92 -11.61
C TYR A 33 11.44 1.41 -12.97
N ASP A 34 11.73 2.70 -13.11
CA ASP A 34 12.22 3.29 -14.35
C ASP A 34 13.63 2.76 -14.73
N GLU A 35 14.45 2.40 -13.73
CA GLU A 35 15.76 1.80 -13.98
C GLU A 35 15.64 0.34 -14.45
N LEU A 36 14.78 -0.45 -13.81
CA LEU A 36 14.52 -1.82 -14.22
C LEU A 36 13.83 -1.91 -15.60
N GLU A 37 13.02 -0.92 -15.99
CA GLU A 37 12.41 -0.87 -17.33
C GLU A 37 13.43 -0.75 -18.49
N LYS A 38 14.69 -0.39 -18.19
CA LYS A 38 15.75 -0.31 -19.22
C LYS A 38 16.33 -1.67 -19.60
N ASP A 39 16.11 -2.69 -18.78
CA ASP A 39 16.58 -4.05 -19.04
C ASP A 39 15.42 -4.91 -19.58
N ASP A 40 15.45 -5.18 -20.89
CA ASP A 40 14.43 -5.98 -21.58
C ASP A 40 14.33 -7.44 -21.08
N LYS A 41 15.34 -7.93 -20.34
CA LYS A 41 15.37 -9.29 -19.81
C LYS A 41 14.60 -9.45 -18.51
N VAL A 42 14.34 -8.35 -17.81
CA VAL A 42 13.66 -8.36 -16.51
C VAL A 42 12.31 -7.65 -16.61
N SER A 43 11.23 -8.38 -16.33
CA SER A 43 9.94 -7.72 -16.12
C SER A 43 9.98 -6.94 -14.82
N SER A 44 10.28 -5.64 -14.88
CA SER A 44 10.37 -4.72 -13.75
C SER A 44 9.08 -4.76 -12.89
N ALA A 45 7.93 -4.82 -13.54
CA ALA A 45 6.64 -4.92 -12.84
C ALA A 45 6.52 -6.24 -12.06
N LYS A 46 6.98 -7.37 -12.64
CA LYS A 46 6.94 -8.66 -11.96
C LYS A 46 7.89 -8.71 -10.76
N ALA A 47 9.14 -8.27 -10.94
CA ALA A 47 10.12 -8.27 -9.86
C ALA A 47 9.66 -7.42 -8.67
N LEU A 48 9.09 -6.24 -8.91
CA LEU A 48 8.53 -5.39 -7.87
C LEU A 48 7.27 -5.98 -7.25
N ALA A 49 6.41 -6.65 -8.03
CA ALA A 49 5.22 -7.32 -7.51
C ALA A 49 5.59 -8.46 -6.56
N ASP A 50 6.56 -9.30 -6.95
CA ASP A 50 7.04 -10.41 -6.12
C ASP A 50 7.69 -9.91 -4.81
N ALA A 51 8.48 -8.83 -4.88
CA ALA A 51 9.08 -8.19 -3.72
C ALA A 51 8.02 -7.55 -2.81
N ALA A 52 7.09 -6.80 -3.36
CA ALA A 52 6.01 -6.17 -2.61
C ALA A 52 5.13 -7.21 -1.91
N TYR A 53 4.82 -8.32 -2.59
CA TYR A 53 4.05 -9.42 -1.99
C TYR A 53 4.76 -10.01 -0.76
N LYS A 54 6.07 -10.26 -0.83
CA LYS A 54 6.86 -10.80 0.30
C LYS A 54 6.89 -9.83 1.48
N VAL A 55 7.10 -8.54 1.21
CA VAL A 55 7.05 -7.49 2.24
C VAL A 55 5.67 -7.42 2.88
N GLY A 56 4.62 -7.56 2.07
CA GLY A 56 3.25 -7.59 2.57
C GLY A 56 2.94 -8.81 3.45
N LEU A 57 3.46 -9.99 3.09
CA LEU A 57 3.38 -11.19 3.94
C LEU A 57 4.01 -10.94 5.31
N ASP A 58 5.26 -10.51 5.33
CA ASP A 58 6.01 -10.22 6.56
C ASP A 58 5.28 -9.18 7.43
N PHE A 59 4.80 -8.10 6.81
CA PHE A 59 4.03 -7.08 7.53
C PHE A 59 2.72 -7.64 8.09
N GLY A 60 2.00 -8.46 7.31
CA GLY A 60 0.76 -9.10 7.75
C GLY A 60 0.97 -10.09 8.89
N GLU A 61 2.05 -10.88 8.85
CA GLU A 61 2.44 -11.81 9.93
C GLU A 61 2.75 -11.04 11.22
N ASN A 62 3.51 -9.94 11.13
CA ASN A 62 3.79 -9.07 12.28
C ASN A 62 2.50 -8.49 12.87
N LEU A 63 1.55 -8.02 12.04
CA LEU A 63 0.25 -7.54 12.53
C LEU A 63 -0.57 -8.66 13.19
N LYS A 64 -0.55 -9.85 12.58
CA LYS A 64 -1.25 -11.03 13.12
C LYS A 64 -0.76 -11.38 14.52
N GLU A 65 0.54 -11.36 14.73
CA GLU A 65 1.18 -11.63 16.02
C GLU A 65 0.88 -10.51 17.03
N GLU A 66 1.13 -9.26 16.68
CA GLU A 66 0.98 -8.09 17.55
C GLU A 66 -0.45 -7.91 18.05
N PHE A 67 -1.44 -8.11 17.18
CA PHE A 67 -2.85 -7.90 17.48
C PHE A 67 -3.65 -9.18 17.67
N GLN A 68 -3.01 -10.36 17.66
CA GLN A 68 -3.64 -11.68 17.83
C GLN A 68 -4.80 -11.90 16.84
N LEU A 69 -4.58 -11.53 15.56
CA LEU A 69 -5.59 -11.61 14.52
C LEU A 69 -5.79 -13.06 14.04
N GLY A 70 -7.03 -13.41 13.72
CA GLY A 70 -7.42 -14.66 13.10
C GLY A 70 -7.41 -14.61 11.57
N ASP A 71 -8.26 -15.44 10.95
CA ASP A 71 -8.41 -15.55 9.50
C ASP A 71 -9.78 -15.06 8.97
N ALA A 72 -10.59 -14.45 9.85
CA ALA A 72 -11.88 -13.89 9.50
C ALA A 72 -11.74 -12.61 8.66
N ILE A 73 -12.79 -12.27 7.91
CA ILE A 73 -12.80 -11.04 7.09
C ILE A 73 -12.63 -9.77 7.94
N ASP A 74 -13.06 -9.79 9.20
CA ASP A 74 -12.90 -8.68 10.13
C ASP A 74 -11.42 -8.45 10.50
N ASP A 75 -10.66 -9.53 10.68
CA ASP A 75 -9.23 -9.46 10.97
C ASP A 75 -8.43 -8.98 9.75
N VAL A 76 -8.79 -9.49 8.56
CA VAL A 76 -8.23 -8.99 7.29
C VAL A 76 -8.53 -7.50 7.12
N ALA A 77 -9.77 -7.09 7.41
CA ALA A 77 -10.17 -5.68 7.34
C ALA A 77 -9.37 -4.80 8.30
N PHE A 78 -9.15 -5.26 9.53
CA PHE A 78 -8.34 -4.54 10.52
C PHE A 78 -6.90 -4.33 10.00
N ALA A 79 -6.25 -5.39 9.51
CA ALA A 79 -4.90 -5.29 8.97
C ALA A 79 -4.81 -4.33 7.77
N MET A 80 -5.80 -4.35 6.86
CA MET A 80 -5.91 -3.40 5.75
C MET A 80 -6.08 -1.96 6.23
N GLU A 81 -6.88 -1.73 7.28
CA GLU A 81 -7.04 -0.38 7.85
C GLU A 81 -5.73 0.17 8.43
N ILE A 82 -4.93 -0.67 9.09
CA ILE A 82 -3.61 -0.29 9.59
C ILE A 82 -2.69 0.07 8.41
N ASP A 83 -2.62 -0.78 7.40
CA ASP A 83 -1.85 -0.54 6.18
C ASP A 83 -2.23 0.80 5.51
N HIS A 84 -3.52 1.02 5.29
CA HIS A 84 -4.02 2.26 4.70
C HIS A 84 -3.63 3.50 5.51
N LYS A 85 -3.70 3.42 6.85
CA LYS A 85 -3.28 4.52 7.74
C LYS A 85 -1.78 4.76 7.66
N VAL A 86 -0.98 3.70 7.71
CA VAL A 86 0.49 3.76 7.63
C VAL A 86 0.93 4.38 6.30
N PHE A 87 0.33 3.98 5.18
CA PHE A 87 0.73 4.47 3.86
C PHE A 87 -0.05 5.68 3.35
N GLY A 88 -0.85 6.30 4.20
CA GLY A 88 -1.55 7.56 3.89
C GLY A 88 -2.61 7.39 2.79
N VAL A 89 -3.27 6.23 2.78
CA VAL A 89 -4.41 5.94 1.93
C VAL A 89 -5.70 6.31 2.66
N LYS A 90 -6.54 7.16 2.07
CA LYS A 90 -7.90 7.40 2.56
C LYS A 90 -8.84 6.41 1.88
N ALA A 91 -9.14 5.34 2.57
CA ALA A 91 -10.07 4.32 2.16
C ALA A 91 -11.34 4.36 3.01
N VAL A 92 -12.46 3.97 2.41
CA VAL A 92 -13.72 3.69 3.11
C VAL A 92 -14.20 2.31 2.70
N VAL A 93 -14.81 1.61 3.64
CA VAL A 93 -15.49 0.35 3.35
C VAL A 93 -16.79 0.67 2.61
N ALA A 94 -16.88 0.20 1.36
CA ALA A 94 -18.05 0.38 0.51
C ALA A 94 -19.04 -0.78 0.61
N GLU A 95 -18.51 -1.99 0.83
CA GLU A 95 -19.28 -3.22 0.99
C GLU A 95 -18.56 -4.12 2.00
N LYS A 96 -19.30 -4.79 2.89
CA LYS A 96 -18.75 -5.78 3.82
C LYS A 96 -19.77 -6.86 4.11
N SER A 97 -19.32 -8.11 4.07
CA SER A 97 -20.04 -9.30 4.50
C SER A 97 -19.11 -10.20 5.30
N GLU A 98 -19.58 -11.35 5.74
CA GLU A 98 -18.76 -12.36 6.46
C GLU A 98 -17.59 -12.91 5.61
N ARG A 99 -17.65 -12.79 4.27
CA ARG A 99 -16.68 -13.39 3.35
C ARG A 99 -16.07 -12.41 2.37
N LYS A 100 -16.48 -11.13 2.39
CA LYS A 100 -16.04 -10.14 1.40
C LYS A 100 -15.97 -8.75 2.01
N ILE A 101 -14.96 -7.99 1.59
CA ILE A 101 -14.86 -6.57 1.85
C ILE A 101 -14.44 -5.82 0.59
N VAL A 102 -15.06 -4.66 0.34
CA VAL A 102 -14.71 -3.76 -0.77
C VAL A 102 -14.33 -2.39 -0.23
N TYR A 103 -13.17 -1.92 -0.64
CA TYR A 103 -12.67 -0.59 -0.31
C TYR A 103 -12.78 0.36 -1.50
N HIS A 104 -13.22 1.58 -1.24
CA HIS A 104 -13.08 2.73 -2.12
C HIS A 104 -11.97 3.64 -1.58
N CYS A 105 -10.84 3.76 -2.30
CA CYS A 105 -9.71 4.58 -1.88
C CYS A 105 -9.68 5.89 -2.68
N TYR A 106 -9.94 7.00 -2.01
CA TYR A 106 -10.08 8.33 -2.63
C TYR A 106 -8.78 9.12 -2.62
N GLN A 107 -7.85 8.79 -1.73
CA GLN A 107 -6.57 9.47 -1.60
C GLN A 107 -5.45 8.45 -1.37
N CYS A 108 -4.31 8.68 -2.03
CA CYS A 108 -3.10 7.88 -1.86
C CYS A 108 -1.90 8.82 -1.96
N ALA A 109 -0.96 8.69 -1.03
CA ALA A 109 0.24 9.52 -0.98
C ALA A 109 1.12 9.35 -2.24
N TRP A 110 1.03 8.22 -2.91
CA TRP A 110 1.90 7.85 -4.03
C TRP A 110 1.28 8.06 -5.43
N LYS A 111 -0.02 8.38 -5.53
CA LYS A 111 -0.73 8.53 -6.82
C LYS A 111 0.06 9.32 -7.86
N LYS A 112 0.71 10.42 -7.45
CA LYS A 112 1.44 11.31 -8.35
C LYS A 112 2.82 10.78 -8.79
N TYR A 113 3.35 9.76 -8.11
CA TYR A 113 4.65 9.18 -8.42
C TYR A 113 4.53 7.90 -9.24
N PHE A 114 3.39 7.20 -9.16
CA PHE A 114 3.21 5.89 -9.75
C PHE A 114 2.54 5.94 -11.12
N LYS A 115 3.09 5.16 -12.06
CA LYS A 115 2.40 4.73 -13.28
C LYS A 115 1.44 3.58 -12.94
N PRO A 116 0.42 3.27 -13.79
CA PRO A 116 -0.53 2.19 -13.51
C PRO A 116 0.13 0.83 -13.21
N LYS A 117 1.09 0.40 -14.02
CA LYS A 117 1.81 -0.88 -13.81
C LYS A 117 2.54 -0.92 -12.48
N LEU A 118 3.26 0.15 -12.12
CA LEU A 118 3.94 0.26 -10.83
C LEU A 118 2.94 0.24 -9.66
N CYS A 119 1.81 0.95 -9.78
CA CYS A 119 0.77 0.97 -8.76
C CYS A 119 0.23 -0.44 -8.48
N ILE A 120 -0.06 -1.23 -9.54
CA ILE A 120 -0.55 -2.61 -9.41
C ILE A 120 0.54 -3.52 -8.81
N ALA A 121 1.80 -3.33 -9.21
CA ALA A 121 2.91 -4.12 -8.68
C ALA A 121 3.10 -3.90 -7.17
N ILE A 122 3.13 -2.65 -6.72
CA ILE A 122 3.26 -2.32 -5.30
C ILE A 122 2.01 -2.72 -4.51
N GLY A 123 0.82 -2.67 -5.12
CA GLY A 123 -0.43 -3.17 -4.53
C GLY A 123 -0.41 -4.66 -4.17
N GLN A 124 0.57 -5.46 -4.67
CA GLN A 124 0.73 -6.84 -4.23
C GLN A 124 1.15 -6.95 -2.75
N ALA A 125 1.61 -5.87 -2.12
CA ALA A 125 1.81 -5.84 -0.66
C ALA A 125 0.49 -6.05 0.09
N GLU A 126 -0.58 -5.39 -0.30
CA GLU A 126 -1.91 -5.59 0.30
C GLU A 126 -2.40 -7.04 0.12
N LYS A 127 -2.11 -7.65 -1.04
CA LYS A 127 -2.37 -9.09 -1.25
C LYS A 127 -1.56 -9.96 -0.28
N GLY A 128 -0.28 -9.63 -0.07
CA GLY A 128 0.57 -10.32 0.89
C GLY A 128 -0.01 -10.24 2.31
N ILE A 129 -0.44 -9.05 2.75
CA ILE A 129 -1.09 -8.85 4.05
C ILE A 129 -2.34 -9.73 4.18
N ALA A 130 -3.22 -9.73 3.17
CA ALA A 130 -4.42 -10.56 3.18
C ALA A 130 -4.08 -12.05 3.29
N HIS A 131 -3.05 -12.53 2.57
CA HIS A 131 -2.62 -13.92 2.59
C HIS A 131 -1.93 -14.34 3.89
N ALA A 132 -1.26 -13.43 4.60
CA ALA A 132 -0.69 -13.69 5.93
C ALA A 132 -1.77 -14.04 6.96
N LEU A 133 -2.93 -13.37 6.86
CA LEU A 133 -4.06 -13.65 7.75
C LEU A 133 -4.86 -14.86 7.25
N ASN A 134 -5.22 -14.88 5.97
CA ASN A 134 -5.99 -15.98 5.37
C ASN A 134 -5.38 -16.38 4.02
N PRO A 135 -4.65 -17.53 3.94
CA PRO A 135 -4.00 -17.99 2.70
C PRO A 135 -4.96 -18.24 1.53
N ARG A 136 -6.26 -18.37 1.80
CA ARG A 136 -7.30 -18.54 0.77
C ARG A 136 -7.88 -17.23 0.27
N ALA A 137 -7.48 -16.10 0.86
CA ALA A 137 -7.98 -14.79 0.47
C ALA A 137 -7.71 -14.51 -1.01
N LYS A 138 -8.71 -13.97 -1.71
CA LYS A 138 -8.61 -13.49 -3.08
C LYS A 138 -8.58 -11.97 -3.05
N TYR A 139 -7.49 -11.40 -3.52
CA TYR A 139 -7.29 -9.96 -3.59
C TYR A 139 -7.44 -9.47 -5.03
N HIS A 140 -8.33 -8.50 -5.25
CA HIS A 140 -8.65 -7.97 -6.57
C HIS A 140 -8.52 -6.45 -6.60
N VAL A 141 -7.72 -5.93 -7.53
CA VAL A 141 -7.69 -4.51 -7.88
C VAL A 141 -8.61 -4.30 -9.07
N LEU A 142 -9.81 -3.80 -8.83
CA LEU A 142 -10.84 -3.63 -9.86
C LEU A 142 -10.63 -2.35 -10.67
N GLN A 143 -10.12 -1.29 -10.04
CA GLN A 143 -9.69 -0.06 -10.72
C GLN A 143 -8.70 0.72 -9.86
N THR A 144 -7.90 1.58 -10.50
CA THR A 144 -6.95 2.45 -9.80
C THR A 144 -7.05 3.90 -10.25
N ARG A 145 -6.71 4.82 -9.34
CA ARG A 145 -6.62 6.25 -9.63
C ARG A 145 -5.49 6.59 -10.60
N THR A 146 -4.47 5.76 -10.69
CA THR A 146 -3.37 5.92 -11.65
C THR A 146 -3.80 5.64 -13.10
N MET A 147 -4.93 4.93 -13.29
CA MET A 147 -5.59 4.73 -14.58
C MET A 147 -6.57 5.86 -14.93
N GLY A 148 -6.51 7.00 -14.24
CA GLY A 148 -7.40 8.15 -14.51
C GLY A 148 -8.77 8.05 -13.83
N LYS A 149 -9.00 7.06 -12.96
CA LYS A 149 -10.26 6.90 -12.22
C LYS A 149 -10.30 7.81 -10.99
N GLU A 150 -11.51 8.16 -10.53
CA GLU A 150 -11.72 9.01 -9.35
C GLU A 150 -11.22 8.36 -8.06
N ARG A 151 -11.38 7.04 -7.93
CA ARG A 151 -10.97 6.23 -6.79
C ARG A 151 -10.36 4.91 -7.22
N CYS A 152 -9.57 4.29 -6.32
CA CYS A 152 -9.29 2.86 -6.45
C CYS A 152 -10.47 2.06 -5.90
N ILE A 153 -10.70 0.87 -6.44
CA ILE A 153 -11.62 -0.12 -5.89
C ILE A 153 -10.83 -1.40 -5.70
N ILE A 154 -10.81 -1.88 -4.47
CA ILE A 154 -10.10 -3.09 -4.04
C ILE A 154 -11.13 -3.99 -3.38
N ALA A 155 -11.18 -5.27 -3.79
CA ALA A 155 -12.03 -6.27 -3.18
C ALA A 155 -11.18 -7.42 -2.63
N ILE A 156 -11.54 -7.90 -1.44
CA ILE A 156 -10.93 -9.07 -0.79
C ILE A 156 -12.06 -10.03 -0.45
N GLU A 157 -11.89 -11.31 -0.82
CA GLU A 157 -12.83 -12.41 -0.54
C GLU A 157 -12.09 -13.54 0.14
N ILE A 158 -12.74 -14.25 1.10
CA ILE A 158 -12.20 -15.42 1.81
C ILE A 158 -13.12 -16.64 1.66
#